data_455a67c61a02d5d534b42a267a1ca362
#
_entry.id   455a67c61a02d5d534b42a267a1ca362
#
_cell.length_a   1.000
_cell.length_b   1.000
_cell.length_c   1.000
_cell.angle_alpha   90.00
_cell.angle_beta   90.00
_cell.angle_gamma   90.00
#
_symmetry.space_group_name_H-M   'P 1'
#
loop_
_entity.id
_entity.type
_entity.pdbx_description
1 polymer ?
#
loop_
_entity_poly.entity_id
_entity_poly.type
_entity_poly.pdbx_seq_one_letter_code
_entity_poly.pdbx_strand_id
1 'polypeptide(L)'
;MESDFYYIELFEIYKGLLTETQRETFYSHYFLDLSLAEIAEQQKSSRQSVFDAVKKVKSKLTEYEKELKIKATESEILSIAESVSDKALKERLKSAVGK
;
A
#
# COMPACT_ATOMS: atom_id res chain seq x y z
N MET A 1 2.04 -6.20 -15.10
CA MET A 1 2.44 -6.61 -13.74
C MET A 1 2.70 -5.38 -12.89
N GLU A 2 2.14 -5.36 -11.70
CA GLU A 2 2.30 -4.22 -10.83
C GLU A 2 3.68 -4.18 -10.18
N SER A 3 4.25 -2.97 -10.03
CA SER A 3 5.54 -2.80 -9.40
C SER A 3 5.43 -2.88 -7.88
N ASP A 4 6.55 -3.11 -7.20
CA ASP A 4 6.59 -3.10 -5.74
C ASP A 4 6.17 -1.74 -5.19
N PHE A 5 6.52 -0.67 -5.89
CA PHE A 5 6.14 0.68 -5.49
C PHE A 5 4.61 0.83 -5.44
N TYR A 6 3.91 0.24 -6.39
CA TYR A 6 2.45 0.24 -6.42
C TYR A 6 1.88 -0.42 -5.15
N TYR A 7 2.41 -1.58 -4.77
CA TYR A 7 1.94 -2.27 -3.56
C TYR A 7 2.28 -1.51 -2.28
N ILE A 8 3.41 -0.82 -2.25
CA ILE A 8 3.77 0.03 -1.12
C ILE A 8 2.76 1.16 -0.97
N GLU A 9 2.36 1.78 -2.08
CA GLU A 9 1.34 2.83 -2.05
C GLU A 9 -0.01 2.29 -1.54
N LEU A 10 -0.42 1.12 -2.03
CA LEU A 10 -1.66 0.50 -1.57
C LEU A 10 -1.58 0.15 -0.09
N PHE A 11 -0.43 -0.33 0.37
CA PHE A 11 -0.23 -0.67 1.76
C PHE A 11 -0.42 0.57 2.66
N GLU A 12 0.14 1.69 2.28
CA GLU A 12 0.00 2.93 3.05
C GLU A 12 -1.47 3.32 3.23
N ILE A 13 -2.29 3.08 2.21
CA ILE A 13 -3.72 3.41 2.25
C ILE A 13 -4.51 2.38 3.05
N TYR A 14 -4.26 1.10 2.80
CA TYR A 14 -5.14 0.02 3.25
C TYR A 14 -4.63 -0.82 4.41
N LYS A 15 -3.45 -0.49 4.96
CA LYS A 15 -2.84 -1.30 6.03
C LYS A 15 -3.75 -1.51 7.24
N GLY A 16 -4.63 -0.56 7.52
CA GLY A 16 -5.59 -0.68 8.61
C GLY A 16 -6.61 -1.81 8.45
N LEU A 17 -6.76 -2.32 7.22
CA LEU A 17 -7.67 -3.42 6.92
C LEU A 17 -6.97 -4.79 6.97
N LEU A 18 -5.67 -4.81 7.19
CA LEU A 18 -4.89 -6.04 7.31
C LEU A 18 -4.80 -6.47 8.76
N THR A 19 -4.59 -7.76 8.98
CA THR A 19 -4.28 -8.24 10.33
C THR A 19 -2.90 -7.75 10.75
N GLU A 20 -2.63 -7.76 12.05
CA GLU A 20 -1.33 -7.33 12.57
C GLU A 20 -0.19 -8.14 11.94
N THR A 21 -0.33 -9.46 11.88
CA THR A 21 0.68 -10.33 11.28
C THR A 21 0.90 -10.02 9.81
N GLN A 22 -0.17 -9.77 9.06
CA GLN A 22 -0.07 -9.39 7.65
C GLN A 22 0.68 -8.08 7.47
N ARG A 23 0.37 -7.07 8.30
CA ARG A 23 1.07 -5.79 8.25
C ARG A 23 2.56 -5.96 8.55
N GLU A 24 2.88 -6.69 9.60
CA GLU A 24 4.27 -6.91 10.00
C GLU A 24 5.07 -7.64 8.94
N THR A 25 4.49 -8.67 8.34
CA THR A 25 5.17 -9.45 7.30
C THR A 25 5.46 -8.58 6.09
N PHE A 26 4.47 -7.85 5.61
CA PHE A 26 4.64 -6.97 4.46
C PHE A 26 5.65 -5.87 4.77
N TYR A 27 5.52 -5.23 5.91
CA TYR A 27 6.41 -4.14 6.34
C TYR A 27 7.86 -4.62 6.43
N SER A 28 8.08 -5.77 7.04
CA SER A 28 9.42 -6.33 7.18
C SER A 28 10.09 -6.55 5.83
N HIS A 29 9.35 -7.03 4.86
CA HIS A 29 9.91 -7.34 3.54
C HIS A 29 10.11 -6.08 2.69
N TYR A 30 9.13 -5.19 2.63
CA TYR A 30 9.18 -4.05 1.73
C TYR A 30 9.78 -2.78 2.32
N PHE A 31 9.74 -2.60 3.62
CA PHE A 31 10.26 -1.40 4.27
C PHE A 31 11.57 -1.64 5.02
N LEU A 32 11.73 -2.83 5.62
CA LEU A 32 12.94 -3.16 6.37
C LEU A 32 13.95 -3.98 5.55
N ASP A 33 13.60 -4.29 4.31
CA ASP A 33 14.48 -5.03 3.39
C ASP A 33 14.89 -6.42 3.89
N LEU A 34 14.07 -7.04 4.73
CA LEU A 34 14.35 -8.38 5.21
C LEU A 34 14.01 -9.40 4.12
N SER A 35 14.86 -10.42 4.01
CA SER A 35 14.59 -11.54 3.09
C SER A 35 13.46 -12.39 3.65
N LEU A 36 12.84 -13.18 2.77
CA LEU A 36 11.79 -14.11 3.20
C LEU A 36 12.32 -15.10 4.22
N ALA A 37 13.58 -15.54 4.06
CA ALA A 37 14.21 -16.45 5.01
C ALA A 37 14.39 -15.81 6.38
N GLU A 38 14.80 -14.54 6.42
CA GLU A 38 14.96 -13.82 7.68
C GLU A 38 13.63 -13.63 8.41
N ILE A 39 12.59 -13.30 7.64
CA ILE A 39 11.24 -13.16 8.21
C ILE A 39 10.74 -14.49 8.74
N ALA A 40 10.96 -15.57 7.99
CA ALA A 40 10.56 -16.91 8.39
C ALA A 40 11.23 -17.31 9.70
N GLU A 41 12.51 -16.99 9.86
CA GLU A 41 13.24 -17.26 11.09
C GLU A 41 12.64 -16.49 12.27
N GLN A 42 12.34 -15.21 12.08
CA GLN A 42 11.73 -14.39 13.12
C GLN A 42 10.35 -14.90 13.53
N GLN A 43 9.58 -15.36 12.57
CA GLN A 43 8.21 -15.82 12.80
C GLN A 43 8.14 -17.31 13.15
N LYS A 44 9.28 -18.00 13.18
CA LYS A 44 9.34 -19.45 13.42
C LYS A 44 8.47 -20.23 12.43
N SER A 45 8.53 -19.82 11.16
CA SER A 45 7.79 -20.44 10.08
C SER A 45 8.72 -20.79 8.93
N SER A 46 8.19 -21.29 7.83
CA SER A 46 8.99 -21.63 6.66
C SER A 46 9.07 -20.43 5.70
N ARG A 47 10.13 -20.41 4.88
CA ARG A 47 10.28 -19.42 3.83
C ARG A 47 9.08 -19.44 2.88
N GLN A 48 8.59 -20.64 2.53
CA GLN A 48 7.43 -20.78 1.66
C GLN A 48 6.18 -20.17 2.29
N SER A 49 6.00 -20.36 3.59
CA SER A 49 4.87 -19.79 4.32
C SER A 49 4.90 -18.26 4.26
N VAL A 50 6.07 -17.67 4.43
CA VAL A 50 6.23 -16.21 4.34
C VAL A 50 5.96 -15.73 2.91
N PHE A 51 6.48 -16.44 1.92
CA PHE A 51 6.22 -16.12 0.52
C PHE A 51 4.72 -16.09 0.23
N ASP A 52 4.00 -17.12 0.67
CA ASP A 52 2.55 -17.20 0.50
C ASP A 52 1.82 -16.08 1.24
N ALA A 53 2.30 -15.73 2.43
CA ALA A 53 1.71 -14.64 3.21
C ALA A 53 1.86 -13.30 2.50
N VAL A 54 3.04 -13.00 1.96
CA VAL A 54 3.28 -11.76 1.21
C VAL A 54 2.39 -11.72 -0.03
N LYS A 55 2.30 -12.83 -0.74
CA LYS A 55 1.46 -12.94 -1.93
C LYS A 55 -0.01 -12.69 -1.58
N LYS A 56 -0.47 -13.23 -0.46
CA LYS A 56 -1.84 -13.02 0.01
C LYS A 56 -2.11 -11.55 0.35
N VAL A 57 -1.16 -10.88 0.98
CA VAL A 57 -1.31 -9.45 1.29
C VAL A 57 -1.43 -8.65 0.00
N LYS A 58 -0.58 -8.93 -1.00
CA LYS A 58 -0.66 -8.26 -2.29
C LYS A 58 -2.03 -8.43 -2.94
N SER A 59 -2.57 -9.66 -2.89
CA SER A 59 -3.90 -9.93 -3.43
C SER A 59 -4.99 -9.13 -2.70
N LYS A 60 -4.90 -9.07 -1.38
CA LYS A 60 -5.86 -8.30 -0.58
C LYS A 60 -5.79 -6.80 -0.89
N LEU A 61 -4.59 -6.26 -0.99
CA LEU A 61 -4.40 -4.84 -1.31
C LEU A 61 -5.00 -4.50 -2.67
N THR A 62 -4.77 -5.35 -3.67
CA THR A 62 -5.32 -5.18 -5.00
C THR A 62 -6.86 -5.24 -4.98
N GLU A 63 -7.40 -6.17 -4.21
CA GLU A 63 -8.85 -6.32 -4.07
C GLU A 63 -9.47 -5.10 -3.40
N TYR A 64 -8.85 -4.58 -2.33
CA TYR A 64 -9.34 -3.38 -1.66
C TYR A 64 -9.35 -2.18 -2.61
N GLU A 65 -8.29 -2.00 -3.39
CA GLU A 65 -8.23 -0.88 -4.34
C GLU A 65 -9.29 -1.05 -5.44
N LYS A 66 -9.50 -2.27 -5.91
CA LYS A 66 -10.52 -2.55 -6.91
C LYS A 66 -11.91 -2.14 -6.41
N GLU A 67 -12.22 -2.44 -5.16
CA GLU A 67 -13.53 -2.15 -4.57
C GLU A 67 -13.66 -0.70 -4.12
N LEU A 68 -12.63 -0.14 -3.48
CA LEU A 68 -12.71 1.17 -2.82
C LEU A 68 -12.15 2.31 -3.65
N LYS A 69 -11.19 2.02 -4.54
CA LYS A 69 -10.59 3.00 -5.47
C LYS A 69 -10.06 4.27 -4.81
N ILE A 70 -9.54 4.15 -3.60
CA ILE A 70 -9.03 5.31 -2.86
C ILE A 70 -7.79 5.89 -3.57
N LYS A 71 -6.85 5.03 -3.97
CA LYS A 71 -5.66 5.48 -4.69
C LYS A 71 -6.02 6.13 -6.01
N ALA A 72 -6.89 5.50 -6.79
CA ALA A 72 -7.30 6.04 -8.08
C ALA A 72 -8.00 7.38 -7.93
N THR A 73 -8.87 7.51 -6.92
CA THR A 73 -9.60 8.74 -6.65
C THR A 73 -8.64 9.85 -6.21
N GLU A 74 -7.71 9.57 -5.32
CA GLU A 74 -6.70 10.54 -4.89
C GLU A 74 -5.86 11.02 -6.07
N SER A 75 -5.42 10.10 -6.91
CA SER A 75 -4.62 10.43 -8.09
C SER A 75 -5.38 11.34 -9.03
N GLU A 76 -6.67 11.08 -9.23
CA GLU A 76 -7.51 11.91 -10.10
C GLU A 76 -7.71 13.30 -9.50
N ILE A 77 -7.97 13.40 -8.19
CA ILE A 77 -8.12 14.69 -7.51
C ILE A 77 -6.84 15.52 -7.63
N LEU A 78 -5.68 14.89 -7.42
CA LEU A 78 -4.40 15.58 -7.56
C LEU A 78 -4.15 16.03 -8.99
N SER A 79 -4.55 15.23 -9.97
CA SER A 79 -4.44 15.59 -11.37
C SER A 79 -5.31 16.81 -11.70
N ILE A 80 -6.53 16.83 -11.18
CA ILE A 80 -7.45 17.97 -11.33
C ILE A 80 -6.85 19.20 -10.67
N ALA A 81 -6.28 19.06 -9.47
CA ALA A 81 -5.67 20.16 -8.74
C ALA A 81 -4.55 20.82 -9.53
N GLU A 82 -3.74 20.03 -10.26
CA GLU A 82 -2.64 20.55 -11.06
C GLU A 82 -3.15 21.44 -12.23
N SER A 83 -4.37 21.21 -12.69
CA SER A 83 -4.96 22.00 -13.78
C SER A 83 -5.70 23.25 -13.29
N VAL A 84 -5.84 23.41 -11.96
CA VAL A 84 -6.56 24.54 -11.37
C VAL A 84 -5.62 25.73 -11.22
N SER A 85 -6.05 26.90 -11.71
CA SER A 85 -5.25 28.12 -11.61
C SER A 85 -5.47 28.86 -10.29
N ASP A 86 -6.59 28.63 -9.62
CA ASP A 86 -6.87 29.25 -8.32
C ASP A 86 -6.04 28.54 -7.23
N LYS A 87 -5.09 29.28 -6.66
CA LYS A 87 -4.16 28.73 -5.68
C LYS A 87 -4.88 28.22 -4.43
N ALA A 88 -5.88 28.95 -3.95
CA ALA A 88 -6.60 28.56 -2.74
C ALA A 88 -7.37 27.25 -2.96
N LEU A 89 -8.03 27.10 -4.10
CA LEU A 89 -8.75 25.89 -4.45
C LEU A 89 -7.80 24.73 -4.65
N LYS A 90 -6.67 24.95 -5.31
CA LYS A 90 -5.63 23.95 -5.51
C LYS A 90 -5.14 23.39 -4.17
N GLU A 91 -4.86 24.26 -3.20
CA GLU A 91 -4.42 23.85 -1.87
C GLU A 91 -5.51 23.08 -1.12
N ARG A 92 -6.75 23.45 -1.27
CA ARG A 92 -7.87 22.73 -0.65
C ARG A 92 -8.01 21.32 -1.22
N LEU A 93 -7.84 21.18 -2.53
CA LEU A 93 -7.92 19.85 -3.17
C LEU A 93 -6.78 18.93 -2.69
N LYS A 94 -5.56 19.47 -2.60
CA LYS A 94 -4.42 18.72 -2.09
C LYS A 94 -4.62 18.32 -0.64
N SER A 95 -5.14 19.22 0.17
CA SER A 95 -5.42 18.96 1.58
C SER A 95 -6.46 17.86 1.75
N ALA A 96 -7.47 17.82 0.87
CA ALA A 96 -8.53 16.82 0.92
C ALA A 96 -8.00 15.38 0.78
N VAL A 97 -6.89 15.19 0.06
CA VAL A 97 -6.26 13.86 -0.09
C VAL A 97 -5.11 13.65 0.88
N GLY A 98 -4.87 14.59 1.80
CA GLY A 98 -3.84 14.46 2.82
C GLY A 98 -2.42 14.56 2.30
N LYS A 99 -2.22 15.26 1.21
CA LYS A 99 -0.88 15.40 0.59
C LYS A 99 -0.29 16.80 0.77
#